data_c83b674129b8dd2974ae602a12d3a59c
#
_entry.id   c83b674129b8dd2974ae602a12d3a59c
#
_cell.length_a   1.000
_cell.length_b   1.000
_cell.length_c   1.000
_cell.angle_alpha   90.00
_cell.angle_beta   90.00
_cell.angle_gamma   90.00
#
_symmetry.space_group_name_H-M   'P 1'
#
loop_
_entity.id
_entity.type
_entity.pdbx_description
1 polymer ?
#
loop_
_entity_poly.entity_id
_entity_poly.type
_entity_poly.pdbx_seq_one_letter_code
_entity_poly.pdbx_strand_id
1 'polypeptide(L)'
;CGVDVTFTKAPERAVGLGQNSAEILLLLGLEDKMAGTAFWPSKVLPELAEANAKVKLLTVEFPTFEAILSENPDFVAAALPSLIGPDSKVAKREDFTKLEIPTYLSPSTCLEKKGDTDLYGARDKLWSMDSLYQEIDELSQIFDVADRGQALIADFKAREAALRASVPASDEKLSYVFWFSSQSPSADAYLGGKNGASGYIADVLGGVNAIDTEAEWPALGWESIIASNPSVIVVASLDRNRWELDKPEAKIAFLTSDPATSQMPAVKNNAIVVMDGQAMNPTIRTIYGAEQVAEQLKARGLIK
;
A
#
# COMPACT_ATOMS: atom_id res chain seq x y z
N CYS A 1 15.18 -6.15 6.73
CA CYS A 1 15.92 -5.84 5.50
C CYS A 1 17.45 -5.99 5.65
N GLY A 2 17.91 -6.98 6.42
CA GLY A 2 19.33 -7.39 6.50
C GLY A 2 20.27 -6.40 7.19
N VAL A 3 19.76 -5.49 8.01
CA VAL A 3 20.56 -4.53 8.79
C VAL A 3 20.09 -4.52 10.24
N ASP A 4 21.00 -4.82 11.16
CA ASP A 4 20.75 -4.72 12.59
C ASP A 4 20.94 -3.28 13.05
N VAL A 5 19.98 -2.75 13.80
CA VAL A 5 20.01 -1.42 14.39
C VAL A 5 19.71 -1.53 15.88
N THR A 6 20.58 -0.95 16.71
CA THR A 6 20.43 -0.99 18.17
C THR A 6 19.96 0.37 18.69
N PHE A 7 18.92 0.35 19.52
CA PHE A 7 18.40 1.54 20.19
C PHE A 7 18.70 1.45 21.68
N THR A 8 19.25 2.52 22.25
CA THR A 8 19.53 2.63 23.71
C THR A 8 18.50 3.52 24.42
N LYS A 9 17.67 4.24 23.66
CA LYS A 9 16.57 5.07 24.11
C LYS A 9 15.55 5.23 22.99
N ALA A 10 14.32 5.52 23.34
CA ALA A 10 13.28 5.85 22.36
C ALA A 10 13.63 7.15 21.61
N PRO A 11 13.35 7.21 20.29
CA PRO A 11 13.52 8.43 19.51
C PRO A 11 12.57 9.54 19.95
N GLU A 12 13.04 10.79 19.81
CA GLU A 12 12.26 11.99 20.16
C GLU A 12 11.93 12.85 18.92
N ARG A 13 12.62 12.61 17.81
CA ARG A 13 12.51 13.41 16.59
C ARG A 13 12.54 12.53 15.35
N ALA A 14 11.52 11.69 15.19
CA ALA A 14 11.41 10.79 14.06
C ALA A 14 10.99 11.51 12.77
N VAL A 15 11.53 11.09 11.62
CA VAL A 15 11.01 11.45 10.31
C VAL A 15 10.44 10.20 9.64
N GLY A 16 9.15 10.27 9.28
CA GLY A 16 8.46 9.22 8.53
C GLY A 16 8.58 9.45 7.02
N LEU A 17 9.35 8.63 6.33
CA LEU A 17 9.50 8.65 4.88
C LEU A 17 8.58 7.63 4.22
N GLY A 18 7.60 8.13 3.47
CA GLY A 18 6.53 7.32 2.89
C GLY A 18 5.34 7.16 3.83
N GLN A 19 4.17 7.20 3.22
CA GLN A 19 2.90 7.30 3.94
C GLN A 19 2.65 6.15 4.92
N ASN A 20 3.03 4.91 4.56
CA ASN A 20 2.84 3.75 5.45
C ASN A 20 3.57 3.91 6.79
N SER A 21 4.88 4.20 6.75
CA SER A 21 5.65 4.37 8.00
C SER A 21 5.15 5.57 8.82
N ALA A 22 4.77 6.67 8.16
CA ALA A 22 4.21 7.83 8.84
C ALA A 22 2.86 7.50 9.50
N GLU A 23 1.95 6.82 8.82
CA GLU A 23 0.65 6.44 9.36
C GLU A 23 0.76 5.40 10.48
N ILE A 24 1.72 4.47 10.44
CA ILE A 24 1.97 3.56 11.58
C ILE A 24 2.40 4.36 12.81
N LEU A 25 3.32 5.33 12.68
CA LEU A 25 3.72 6.17 13.79
C LEU A 25 2.54 6.98 14.36
N LEU A 26 1.68 7.51 13.50
CA LEU A 26 0.47 8.23 13.92
C LEU A 26 -0.54 7.28 14.61
N LEU A 27 -0.76 6.07 14.11
CA LEU A 27 -1.64 5.07 14.74
C LEU A 27 -1.12 4.63 16.11
N LEU A 28 0.18 4.66 16.31
CA LEU A 28 0.81 4.42 17.60
C LEU A 28 0.72 5.64 18.55
N GLY A 29 0.13 6.78 18.10
CA GLY A 29 -0.02 8.00 18.89
C GLY A 29 1.32 8.69 19.16
N LEU A 30 2.20 8.72 18.16
CA LEU A 30 3.56 9.24 18.25
C LEU A 30 3.74 10.59 17.54
N GLU A 31 2.66 11.31 17.23
CA GLU A 31 2.72 12.59 16.53
C GLU A 31 3.64 13.60 17.21
N ASP A 32 3.70 13.61 18.55
CA ASP A 32 4.57 14.51 19.34
C ASP A 32 6.06 14.09 19.29
N LYS A 33 6.37 12.88 18.78
CA LYS A 33 7.73 12.38 18.55
C LYS A 33 8.14 12.48 17.07
N MET A 34 7.30 13.03 16.22
CA MET A 34 7.56 13.16 14.79
C MET A 34 8.02 14.57 14.46
N ALA A 35 9.25 14.72 13.94
CA ALA A 35 9.79 15.97 13.45
C ALA A 35 9.27 16.32 12.05
N GLY A 36 8.85 15.32 11.28
CA GLY A 36 8.29 15.53 9.96
C GLY A 36 7.95 14.26 9.20
N THR A 37 7.28 14.43 8.07
CA THR A 37 6.97 13.36 7.12
C THR A 37 7.23 13.81 5.69
N ALA A 38 7.40 12.86 4.76
CA ALA A 38 7.49 13.13 3.33
C ALA A 38 7.00 11.94 2.51
N PHE A 39 6.76 12.17 1.22
CA PHE A 39 6.28 11.18 0.25
C PHE A 39 4.89 10.64 0.57
N TRP A 40 3.86 11.48 0.26
CA TRP A 40 2.44 11.23 0.53
C TRP A 40 1.61 11.16 -0.75
N PRO A 41 1.46 9.99 -1.36
CA PRO A 41 0.72 9.83 -2.61
C PRO A 41 -0.81 9.83 -2.46
N SER A 42 -1.34 9.70 -1.25
CA SER A 42 -2.78 9.74 -0.95
C SER A 42 -3.09 10.65 0.23
N LYS A 43 -4.35 11.02 0.41
CA LYS A 43 -4.81 11.72 1.63
C LYS A 43 -4.56 10.86 2.86
N VAL A 44 -4.30 11.51 3.99
CA VAL A 44 -4.19 10.81 5.28
C VAL A 44 -5.50 10.06 5.61
N LEU A 45 -5.40 8.96 6.33
CA LEU A 45 -6.59 8.27 6.87
C LEU A 45 -7.43 9.26 7.69
N PRO A 46 -8.77 9.28 7.52
CA PRO A 46 -9.63 10.26 8.19
C PRO A 46 -9.44 10.31 9.71
N GLU A 47 -9.28 9.17 10.36
CA GLU A 47 -9.05 9.06 11.80
C GLU A 47 -7.70 9.61 12.26
N LEU A 48 -6.74 9.79 11.35
CA LEU A 48 -5.41 10.35 11.63
C LEU A 48 -5.30 11.84 11.30
N ALA A 49 -6.34 12.47 10.75
CA ALA A 49 -6.28 13.84 10.25
C ALA A 49 -5.85 14.85 11.31
N GLU A 50 -6.36 14.73 12.55
CA GLU A 50 -6.01 15.62 13.66
C GLU A 50 -4.56 15.41 14.12
N ALA A 51 -4.12 14.18 14.31
CA ALA A 51 -2.74 13.87 14.70
C ALA A 51 -1.76 14.30 13.61
N ASN A 52 -2.08 13.99 12.34
CA ASN A 52 -1.25 14.37 11.19
C ASN A 52 -1.12 15.90 11.03
N ALA A 53 -2.14 16.67 11.38
CA ALA A 53 -2.09 18.14 11.31
C ALA A 53 -1.04 18.76 12.25
N LYS A 54 -0.57 18.03 13.26
CA LYS A 54 0.49 18.46 14.18
C LYS A 54 1.89 18.20 13.61
N VAL A 55 2.01 17.32 12.59
CA VAL A 55 3.29 16.87 12.03
C VAL A 55 3.59 17.64 10.75
N LYS A 56 4.81 18.17 10.65
CA LYS A 56 5.25 18.90 9.46
C LYS A 56 5.35 17.98 8.24
N LEU A 57 4.64 18.31 7.16
CA LEU A 57 4.85 17.68 5.86
C LEU A 57 5.96 18.44 5.12
N LEU A 58 7.09 17.76 4.87
CA LEU A 58 8.22 18.33 4.14
C LEU A 58 7.90 18.47 2.65
N THR A 59 7.36 17.42 2.06
CA THR A 59 6.89 17.39 0.67
C THR A 59 6.00 16.18 0.42
N VAL A 60 5.09 16.28 -0.55
CA VAL A 60 4.29 15.13 -1.05
C VAL A 60 5.09 14.24 -2.01
N GLU A 61 6.19 14.75 -2.56
CA GLU A 61 7.12 14.04 -3.44
C GLU A 61 8.33 13.51 -2.66
N PHE A 62 9.36 13.01 -3.37
CA PHE A 62 10.62 12.62 -2.76
C PHE A 62 11.30 13.84 -2.11
N PRO A 63 11.62 13.80 -0.80
CA PRO A 63 12.36 14.88 -0.16
C PRO A 63 13.82 14.89 -0.62
N THR A 64 14.49 16.03 -0.45
CA THR A 64 15.95 16.04 -0.50
C THR A 64 16.53 15.57 0.84
N PHE A 65 17.75 15.07 0.83
CA PHE A 65 18.45 14.66 2.05
C PHE A 65 18.61 15.84 3.03
N GLU A 66 18.94 17.02 2.52
CA GLU A 66 19.08 18.25 3.30
C GLU A 66 17.75 18.66 3.97
N ALA A 67 16.62 18.48 3.27
CA ALA A 67 15.32 18.78 3.86
C ALA A 67 14.99 17.87 5.05
N ILE A 68 15.41 16.60 4.99
CA ILE A 68 15.27 15.68 6.12
C ILE A 68 16.20 16.11 7.27
N LEU A 69 17.46 16.39 6.99
CA LEU A 69 18.44 16.77 7.99
C LEU A 69 18.13 18.10 8.68
N SER A 70 17.43 19.03 7.99
CA SER A 70 17.02 20.32 8.57
C SER A 70 16.04 20.16 9.73
N GLU A 71 15.33 19.01 9.82
CA GLU A 71 14.46 18.69 10.95
C GLU A 71 15.22 18.12 12.16
N ASN A 72 16.54 17.96 12.08
CA ASN A 72 17.40 17.37 13.12
C ASN A 72 16.84 16.02 13.63
N PRO A 73 16.60 15.03 12.76
CA PRO A 73 16.04 13.76 13.17
C PRO A 73 17.04 12.94 13.98
N ASP A 74 16.54 12.22 14.97
CA ASP A 74 17.28 11.16 15.68
C ASP A 74 16.85 9.75 15.25
N PHE A 75 15.91 9.66 14.30
CA PHE A 75 15.43 8.42 13.71
C PHE A 75 14.73 8.67 12.36
N VAL A 76 14.90 7.75 11.42
CA VAL A 76 14.18 7.78 10.13
C VAL A 76 13.54 6.43 9.85
N ALA A 77 12.22 6.40 9.77
CA ALA A 77 11.45 5.24 9.31
C ALA A 77 11.08 5.40 7.84
N ALA A 78 11.39 4.43 7.00
CA ALA A 78 11.11 4.47 5.57
C ALA A 78 10.22 3.30 5.13
N ALA A 79 9.19 3.62 4.36
CA ALA A 79 8.24 2.64 3.84
C ALA A 79 8.77 1.86 2.62
N LEU A 80 9.73 2.41 1.88
CA LEU A 80 10.14 1.88 0.58
C LEU A 80 11.66 1.90 0.40
N PRO A 81 12.25 0.90 -0.31
CA PRO A 81 13.67 0.90 -0.68
C PRO A 81 14.10 2.14 -1.48
N SER A 82 13.23 2.71 -2.32
CA SER A 82 13.52 3.94 -3.08
C SER A 82 13.79 5.17 -2.20
N LEU A 83 13.49 5.10 -0.90
CA LEU A 83 13.69 6.20 0.05
C LEU A 83 15.04 6.15 0.77
N ILE A 84 15.52 4.94 1.12
CA ILE A 84 16.79 4.77 1.85
C ILE A 84 17.62 3.54 1.43
N GLY A 85 17.18 2.81 0.40
CA GLY A 85 17.87 1.60 -0.09
C GLY A 85 19.10 1.91 -0.96
N PRO A 86 19.73 0.87 -1.55
CA PRO A 86 20.94 1.02 -2.37
C PRO A 86 20.76 1.96 -3.57
N ASP A 87 19.56 1.93 -4.19
CA ASP A 87 19.20 2.75 -5.35
C ASP A 87 18.26 3.90 -4.97
N SER A 88 18.41 4.39 -3.74
CA SER A 88 17.55 5.46 -3.20
C SER A 88 17.61 6.73 -4.06
N LYS A 89 16.44 7.35 -4.19
CA LYS A 89 16.27 8.69 -4.78
C LYS A 89 16.49 9.83 -3.79
N VAL A 90 16.65 9.50 -2.50
CA VAL A 90 16.79 10.46 -1.40
C VAL A 90 18.19 10.40 -0.81
N ALA A 91 18.49 9.33 -0.07
CA ALA A 91 19.82 9.06 0.51
C ALA A 91 19.91 7.57 0.83
N LYS A 92 21.14 7.04 0.92
CA LYS A 92 21.35 5.65 1.35
C LYS A 92 21.37 5.54 2.87
N ARG A 93 21.08 4.35 3.40
CA ARG A 93 21.17 4.10 4.85
C ARG A 93 22.54 4.48 5.42
N GLU A 94 23.62 4.21 4.67
CA GLU A 94 24.99 4.54 5.08
C GLU A 94 25.19 6.04 5.26
N ASP A 95 24.47 6.89 4.54
CA ASP A 95 24.59 8.34 4.66
C ASP A 95 23.98 8.83 5.97
N PHE A 96 22.88 8.24 6.41
CA PHE A 96 22.29 8.47 7.73
C PHE A 96 23.18 7.91 8.84
N THR A 97 23.72 6.70 8.66
CA THR A 97 24.60 6.05 9.63
C THR A 97 25.87 6.88 9.91
N LYS A 98 26.47 7.52 8.90
CA LYS A 98 27.61 8.45 9.06
C LYS A 98 27.30 9.64 9.95
N LEU A 99 26.02 10.00 10.07
CA LEU A 99 25.52 11.08 10.91
C LEU A 99 24.93 10.58 12.24
N GLU A 100 25.15 9.30 12.55
CA GLU A 100 24.61 8.64 13.75
C GLU A 100 23.09 8.67 13.85
N ILE A 101 22.39 8.73 12.68
CA ILE A 101 20.94 8.68 12.58
C ILE A 101 20.51 7.24 12.25
N PRO A 102 19.93 6.50 13.21
CA PRO A 102 19.42 5.15 12.96
C PRO A 102 18.25 5.20 11.96
N THR A 103 18.18 4.17 11.11
CA THR A 103 17.13 4.06 10.08
C THR A 103 16.41 2.74 10.18
N TYR A 104 15.12 2.76 9.87
CA TYR A 104 14.27 1.59 9.75
C TYR A 104 13.68 1.52 8.34
N LEU A 105 13.73 0.35 7.70
CA LEU A 105 13.06 0.10 6.41
C LEU A 105 11.97 -0.95 6.63
N SER A 106 10.77 -0.65 6.16
CA SER A 106 9.62 -1.53 6.30
C SER A 106 9.90 -2.96 5.81
N PRO A 107 9.70 -3.99 6.66
CA PRO A 107 9.88 -5.38 6.26
C PRO A 107 8.93 -5.81 5.15
N SER A 108 7.75 -5.20 5.04
CA SER A 108 6.75 -5.54 4.04
C SER A 108 7.22 -5.31 2.59
N THR A 109 8.24 -4.48 2.41
CA THR A 109 8.77 -4.13 1.09
C THR A 109 10.07 -4.86 0.73
N CYS A 110 10.71 -5.54 1.67
CA CYS A 110 11.96 -6.27 1.43
C CYS A 110 11.90 -7.76 1.77
N LEU A 111 11.03 -8.20 2.67
CA LEU A 111 10.90 -9.62 3.00
C LEU A 111 10.11 -10.35 1.92
N GLU A 112 10.51 -11.60 1.65
CA GLU A 112 9.83 -12.51 0.71
C GLU A 112 9.63 -11.93 -0.70
N LYS A 113 10.49 -10.99 -1.11
CA LYS A 113 10.47 -10.34 -2.40
C LYS A 113 11.78 -10.60 -3.14
N LYS A 114 11.70 -10.96 -4.41
CA LYS A 114 12.85 -11.07 -5.30
C LYS A 114 13.04 -9.72 -6.01
N GLY A 115 14.26 -9.20 -5.95
CA GLY A 115 14.62 -7.89 -6.52
C GLY A 115 14.62 -6.77 -5.48
N ASP A 116 15.47 -5.77 -5.72
CA ASP A 116 15.83 -4.73 -4.75
C ASP A 116 15.04 -3.42 -4.95
N THR A 117 14.08 -3.38 -5.89
CA THR A 117 13.34 -2.17 -6.23
C THR A 117 11.86 -2.27 -5.87
N ASP A 118 11.22 -1.12 -5.66
CA ASP A 118 9.78 -1.05 -5.34
C ASP A 118 8.90 -1.58 -6.47
N LEU A 119 9.30 -1.34 -7.74
CA LEU A 119 8.46 -1.55 -8.91
C LEU A 119 8.71 -2.87 -9.65
N TYR A 120 9.91 -3.43 -9.55
CA TYR A 120 10.34 -4.57 -10.38
C TYR A 120 10.55 -5.86 -9.60
N GLY A 121 9.97 -5.94 -8.42
CA GLY A 121 10.04 -7.14 -7.62
C GLY A 121 9.01 -8.19 -8.04
N ALA A 122 9.29 -9.43 -7.69
CA ALA A 122 8.38 -10.54 -7.81
C ALA A 122 8.24 -11.25 -6.46
N ARG A 123 7.08 -11.87 -6.25
CA ARG A 123 6.81 -12.71 -5.09
C ARG A 123 6.38 -14.10 -5.56
N ASP A 124 7.02 -15.12 -5.06
CA ASP A 124 6.66 -16.53 -5.31
C ASP A 124 5.62 -17.06 -4.33
N LYS A 125 5.36 -16.30 -3.25
CA LYS A 125 4.32 -16.57 -2.27
C LYS A 125 3.40 -15.38 -2.11
N LEU A 126 2.16 -15.66 -1.75
CA LEU A 126 1.20 -14.62 -1.40
C LEU A 126 1.72 -13.82 -0.19
N TRP A 127 1.80 -12.50 -0.34
CA TRP A 127 2.08 -11.59 0.74
C TRP A 127 0.99 -11.66 1.83
N SER A 128 1.36 -11.46 3.07
CA SER A 128 0.44 -11.37 4.21
C SER A 128 0.70 -10.14 5.06
N MET A 129 -0.25 -9.82 5.93
CA MET A 129 -0.11 -8.74 6.91
C MET A 129 0.99 -9.01 7.96
N ASP A 130 1.57 -10.21 8.03
CA ASP A 130 2.55 -10.55 9.07
C ASP A 130 3.78 -9.65 9.05
N SER A 131 4.23 -9.24 7.86
CA SER A 131 5.36 -8.30 7.74
C SER A 131 5.02 -6.89 8.26
N LEU A 132 3.75 -6.48 8.18
CA LEU A 132 3.28 -5.21 8.77
C LEU A 132 3.06 -5.36 10.28
N TYR A 133 2.60 -6.50 10.76
CA TYR A 133 2.54 -6.77 12.20
C TYR A 133 3.94 -6.75 12.82
N GLN A 134 4.95 -7.26 12.11
CA GLN A 134 6.34 -7.11 12.50
C GLN A 134 6.77 -5.64 12.54
N GLU A 135 6.45 -4.83 11.52
CA GLU A 135 6.76 -3.40 11.49
C GLU A 135 6.13 -2.64 12.66
N ILE A 136 4.84 -2.91 12.95
CA ILE A 136 4.12 -2.30 14.07
C ILE A 136 4.74 -2.70 15.40
N ASP A 137 5.04 -3.99 15.59
CA ASP A 137 5.65 -4.52 16.81
C ASP A 137 7.04 -3.90 17.04
N GLU A 138 7.92 -3.92 16.04
CA GLU A 138 9.27 -3.37 16.11
C GLU A 138 9.26 -1.85 16.37
N LEU A 139 8.45 -1.08 15.62
CA LEU A 139 8.33 0.35 15.83
C LEU A 139 7.77 0.66 17.23
N SER A 140 6.76 -0.07 17.69
CA SER A 140 6.19 0.15 19.03
C SER A 140 7.20 -0.13 20.16
N GLN A 141 8.08 -1.11 19.97
CA GLN A 141 9.17 -1.38 20.92
C GLN A 141 10.24 -0.29 20.88
N ILE A 142 10.65 0.16 19.68
CA ILE A 142 11.63 1.26 19.50
C ILE A 142 11.18 2.53 20.24
N PHE A 143 9.88 2.81 20.26
CA PHE A 143 9.31 4.01 20.89
C PHE A 143 8.77 3.78 22.32
N ASP A 144 9.01 2.65 22.95
CA ASP A 144 8.52 2.28 24.30
C ASP A 144 6.98 2.34 24.44
N VAL A 145 6.25 1.97 23.39
CA VAL A 145 4.78 1.92 23.34
C VAL A 145 4.26 0.54 22.94
N ALA A 146 4.93 -0.53 23.34
CA ALA A 146 4.64 -1.92 22.94
C ALA A 146 3.17 -2.32 23.13
N ASP A 147 2.52 -1.89 24.22
CA ASP A 147 1.10 -2.18 24.47
C ASP A 147 0.19 -1.58 23.38
N ARG A 148 0.51 -0.38 22.86
CA ARG A 148 -0.22 0.24 21.74
C ARG A 148 -0.01 -0.54 20.45
N GLY A 149 1.22 -1.03 20.20
CA GLY A 149 1.53 -1.89 19.06
C GLY A 149 0.73 -3.18 19.08
N GLN A 150 0.67 -3.87 20.22
CA GLN A 150 -0.11 -5.10 20.38
C GLN A 150 -1.61 -4.86 20.19
N ALA A 151 -2.15 -3.75 20.71
CA ALA A 151 -3.55 -3.38 20.52
C ALA A 151 -3.86 -3.11 19.03
N LEU A 152 -2.99 -2.40 18.32
CA LEU A 152 -3.14 -2.10 16.90
C LEU A 152 -3.08 -3.38 16.04
N ILE A 153 -2.15 -4.28 16.33
CA ILE A 153 -2.06 -5.59 15.66
C ILE A 153 -3.33 -6.41 15.89
N ALA A 154 -3.85 -6.42 17.12
CA ALA A 154 -5.08 -7.14 17.45
C ALA A 154 -6.29 -6.58 16.68
N ASP A 155 -6.38 -5.25 16.54
CA ASP A 155 -7.42 -4.58 15.73
C ASP A 155 -7.36 -5.03 14.26
N PHE A 156 -6.20 -4.94 13.62
CA PHE A 156 -6.05 -5.37 12.23
C PHE A 156 -6.37 -6.85 12.02
N LYS A 157 -5.96 -7.72 12.94
CA LYS A 157 -6.30 -9.15 12.90
C LYS A 157 -7.81 -9.38 13.04
N ALA A 158 -8.48 -8.62 13.89
CA ALA A 158 -9.93 -8.70 14.07
C ALA A 158 -10.67 -8.22 12.79
N ARG A 159 -10.21 -7.15 12.16
CA ARG A 159 -10.75 -6.63 10.90
C ARG A 159 -10.59 -7.63 9.76
N GLU A 160 -9.39 -8.22 9.62
CA GLU A 160 -9.15 -9.29 8.63
C GLU A 160 -10.09 -10.48 8.86
N ALA A 161 -10.21 -10.95 10.11
CA ALA A 161 -11.10 -12.07 10.45
C ALA A 161 -12.58 -11.75 10.12
N ALA A 162 -13.01 -10.51 10.38
CA ALA A 162 -14.37 -10.05 10.03
C ALA A 162 -14.60 -10.03 8.51
N LEU A 163 -13.61 -9.57 7.74
CA LEU A 163 -13.68 -9.60 6.27
C LEU A 163 -13.81 -11.04 5.75
N ARG A 164 -12.93 -11.94 6.19
CA ARG A 164 -12.98 -13.36 5.80
C ARG A 164 -14.30 -14.02 6.17
N ALA A 165 -14.86 -13.70 7.34
CA ALA A 165 -16.16 -14.21 7.78
C ALA A 165 -17.35 -13.63 6.99
N SER A 166 -17.19 -12.44 6.40
CA SER A 166 -18.23 -11.78 5.62
C SER A 166 -18.43 -12.36 4.21
N VAL A 167 -17.48 -13.17 3.75
CA VAL A 167 -17.52 -13.78 2.44
C VAL A 167 -18.07 -15.20 2.56
N PRO A 168 -19.15 -15.55 1.85
CA PRO A 168 -19.69 -16.89 1.89
C PRO A 168 -18.71 -17.87 1.25
N ALA A 169 -18.63 -19.07 1.81
CA ALA A 169 -17.96 -20.18 1.13
C ALA A 169 -18.72 -20.44 -0.19
N SER A 170 -18.02 -20.31 -1.29
CA SER A 170 -18.56 -20.56 -2.64
C SER A 170 -17.58 -21.41 -3.41
N ASP A 171 -18.12 -22.38 -4.19
CA ASP A 171 -17.32 -23.15 -5.14
C ASP A 171 -16.88 -22.27 -6.32
N GLU A 172 -17.66 -21.25 -6.65
CA GLU A 172 -17.31 -20.25 -7.66
C GLU A 172 -16.65 -19.03 -6.98
N LYS A 173 -15.34 -18.94 -7.11
CA LYS A 173 -14.57 -17.80 -6.60
C LYS A 173 -14.69 -16.62 -7.55
N LEU A 174 -14.89 -15.41 -7.01
CA LEU A 174 -14.75 -14.19 -7.78
C LEU A 174 -13.29 -14.04 -8.24
N SER A 175 -13.12 -13.61 -9.48
CA SER A 175 -11.82 -13.27 -10.04
C SER A 175 -11.68 -11.75 -10.17
N TYR A 176 -10.57 -11.22 -9.66
CA TYR A 176 -10.33 -9.78 -9.56
C TYR A 176 -9.20 -9.34 -10.48
N VAL A 177 -9.36 -8.18 -11.10
CA VAL A 177 -8.25 -7.40 -11.66
C VAL A 177 -8.14 -6.10 -10.86
N PHE A 178 -6.94 -5.78 -10.41
CA PHE A 178 -6.63 -4.55 -9.68
C PHE A 178 -5.87 -3.60 -10.61
N TRP A 179 -6.55 -2.59 -11.11
CA TRP A 179 -5.99 -1.61 -12.03
C TRP A 179 -5.55 -0.36 -11.30
N PHE A 180 -4.22 -0.18 -11.17
CA PHE A 180 -3.63 0.96 -10.49
C PHE A 180 -3.72 2.23 -11.34
N SER A 181 -3.12 2.24 -12.53
CA SER A 181 -3.16 3.39 -13.45
C SER A 181 -2.65 3.01 -14.84
N SER A 182 -2.80 3.93 -15.80
CA SER A 182 -2.18 3.89 -17.12
C SER A 182 -1.82 5.32 -17.54
N GLN A 183 -0.79 5.47 -18.34
CA GLN A 183 -0.36 6.79 -18.85
C GLN A 183 -1.43 7.41 -19.74
N SER A 184 -2.08 6.58 -20.57
CA SER A 184 -3.19 6.93 -21.48
C SER A 184 -4.07 5.70 -21.69
N PRO A 185 -5.26 5.84 -22.32
CA PRO A 185 -6.13 4.73 -22.68
C PRO A 185 -5.48 3.66 -23.58
N SER A 186 -4.52 4.05 -24.41
CA SER A 186 -3.78 3.15 -25.30
C SER A 186 -2.52 2.54 -24.71
N ALA A 187 -2.11 2.99 -23.52
CA ALA A 187 -0.93 2.47 -22.84
C ALA A 187 -1.27 1.23 -22.00
N ASP A 188 -0.26 0.41 -21.76
CA ASP A 188 -0.38 -0.73 -20.84
C ASP A 188 -0.90 -0.29 -19.47
N ALA A 189 -1.74 -1.12 -18.90
CA ALA A 189 -2.26 -0.93 -17.54
C ALA A 189 -1.26 -1.46 -16.51
N TYR A 190 -0.90 -0.63 -15.53
CA TYR A 190 -0.19 -1.07 -14.34
C TYR A 190 -1.18 -1.73 -13.38
N LEU A 191 -0.93 -2.98 -13.07
CA LEU A 191 -1.84 -3.83 -12.29
C LEU A 191 -1.19 -4.28 -10.98
N GLY A 192 -2.00 -4.59 -9.99
CA GLY A 192 -1.56 -5.33 -8.81
C GLY A 192 -1.46 -6.83 -9.12
N GLY A 193 -0.28 -7.43 -8.90
CA GLY A 193 -0.02 -8.83 -9.15
C GLY A 193 -0.65 -9.80 -8.13
N LYS A 194 -0.70 -11.09 -8.48
CA LYS A 194 -1.40 -12.13 -7.70
C LYS A 194 -0.79 -12.40 -6.32
N ASN A 195 0.48 -12.17 -6.14
CA ASN A 195 1.19 -12.47 -4.89
C ASN A 195 1.50 -11.23 -4.03
N GLY A 196 1.15 -10.02 -4.49
CA GLY A 196 1.26 -8.79 -3.73
C GLY A 196 0.02 -8.49 -2.87
N ALA A 197 -0.08 -7.25 -2.37
CA ALA A 197 -1.22 -6.79 -1.57
C ALA A 197 -2.56 -6.95 -2.29
N SER A 198 -2.59 -6.74 -3.62
CA SER A 198 -3.80 -6.95 -4.42
C SER A 198 -4.25 -8.42 -4.42
N GLY A 199 -3.32 -9.36 -4.52
CA GLY A 199 -3.63 -10.78 -4.39
C GLY A 199 -4.13 -11.16 -3.01
N TYR A 200 -3.55 -10.56 -1.96
CA TYR A 200 -4.01 -10.73 -0.59
C TYR A 200 -5.44 -10.20 -0.38
N ILE A 201 -5.78 -9.03 -0.93
CA ILE A 201 -7.15 -8.50 -0.89
C ILE A 201 -8.12 -9.48 -1.57
N ALA A 202 -7.76 -10.01 -2.75
CA ALA A 202 -8.58 -11.00 -3.44
C ALA A 202 -8.80 -12.25 -2.57
N ASP A 203 -7.76 -12.76 -1.92
CA ASP A 203 -7.81 -13.93 -1.02
C ASP A 203 -8.69 -13.67 0.21
N VAL A 204 -8.50 -12.54 0.90
CA VAL A 204 -9.32 -12.16 2.06
C VAL A 204 -10.80 -12.05 1.68
N LEU A 205 -11.10 -11.61 0.45
CA LEU A 205 -12.45 -11.54 -0.10
C LEU A 205 -12.91 -12.84 -0.78
N GLY A 206 -12.26 -13.97 -0.48
CA GLY A 206 -12.65 -15.30 -0.93
C GLY A 206 -12.49 -15.56 -2.43
N GLY A 207 -11.75 -14.72 -3.13
CA GLY A 207 -11.54 -14.80 -4.56
C GLY A 207 -10.10 -15.08 -4.97
N VAL A 208 -9.77 -14.74 -6.21
CA VAL A 208 -8.44 -14.88 -6.80
C VAL A 208 -8.10 -13.67 -7.65
N ASN A 209 -6.83 -13.32 -7.76
CA ASN A 209 -6.38 -12.35 -8.76
C ASN A 209 -6.35 -13.04 -10.14
N ALA A 210 -7.00 -12.44 -11.14
CA ALA A 210 -7.09 -12.99 -12.49
C ALA A 210 -5.80 -12.86 -13.30
N ILE A 211 -4.85 -12.05 -12.84
CA ILE A 211 -3.56 -11.82 -13.49
C ILE A 211 -2.53 -12.80 -12.93
N ASP A 212 -2.30 -13.89 -13.67
CA ASP A 212 -1.41 -14.98 -13.25
C ASP A 212 0.07 -14.67 -13.53
N THR A 213 0.67 -13.84 -12.68
CA THR A 213 2.10 -13.50 -12.72
C THR A 213 2.67 -13.32 -11.32
N GLU A 214 3.93 -13.66 -11.13
CA GLU A 214 4.66 -13.40 -9.88
C GLU A 214 5.15 -11.97 -9.77
N ALA A 215 5.15 -11.19 -10.86
CA ALA A 215 5.46 -9.77 -10.82
C ALA A 215 4.51 -9.05 -9.88
N GLU A 216 5.05 -8.25 -8.96
CA GLU A 216 4.23 -7.49 -8.01
C GLU A 216 3.44 -6.37 -8.70
N TRP A 217 4.04 -5.78 -9.74
CA TRP A 217 3.47 -4.70 -10.54
C TRP A 217 3.58 -5.00 -12.03
N PRO A 218 2.78 -5.94 -12.59
CA PRO A 218 2.79 -6.19 -14.03
C PRO A 218 2.18 -5.02 -14.80
N ALA A 219 2.74 -4.75 -15.98
CA ALA A 219 2.16 -3.86 -16.98
C ALA A 219 1.66 -4.70 -18.14
N LEU A 220 0.36 -4.64 -18.45
CA LEU A 220 -0.28 -5.48 -19.47
C LEU A 220 -1.19 -4.66 -20.38
N GLY A 221 -1.19 -5.03 -21.66
CA GLY A 221 -2.16 -4.53 -22.64
C GLY A 221 -3.59 -5.02 -22.35
N TRP A 222 -4.58 -4.23 -22.77
CA TRP A 222 -5.99 -4.52 -22.52
C TRP A 222 -6.49 -5.84 -23.11
N GLU A 223 -5.87 -6.31 -24.20
CA GLU A 223 -6.21 -7.62 -24.78
C GLU A 223 -6.00 -8.76 -23.75
N SER A 224 -4.87 -8.73 -23.03
CA SER A 224 -4.58 -9.71 -21.99
C SER A 224 -5.52 -9.59 -20.78
N ILE A 225 -5.89 -8.37 -20.41
CA ILE A 225 -6.82 -8.12 -19.30
C ILE A 225 -8.22 -8.61 -19.67
N ILE A 226 -8.69 -8.35 -20.88
CA ILE A 226 -9.98 -8.84 -21.38
C ILE A 226 -9.98 -10.37 -21.44
N ALA A 227 -8.88 -10.99 -21.93
CA ALA A 227 -8.74 -12.43 -22.00
C ALA A 227 -8.76 -13.10 -20.62
N SER A 228 -8.29 -12.44 -19.55
CA SER A 228 -8.37 -12.95 -18.18
C SER A 228 -9.81 -13.03 -17.64
N ASN A 229 -10.75 -12.37 -18.28
CA ASN A 229 -12.19 -12.39 -18.00
C ASN A 229 -12.54 -12.25 -16.50
N PRO A 230 -12.15 -11.16 -15.83
CA PRO A 230 -12.38 -10.98 -14.41
C PRO A 230 -13.88 -10.82 -14.09
N SER A 231 -14.28 -11.31 -12.91
CA SER A 231 -15.62 -11.08 -12.35
C SER A 231 -15.79 -9.66 -11.83
N VAL A 232 -14.69 -9.07 -11.33
CA VAL A 232 -14.64 -7.74 -10.70
C VAL A 232 -13.41 -6.98 -11.19
N ILE A 233 -13.60 -5.70 -11.50
CA ILE A 233 -12.48 -4.78 -11.76
C ILE A 233 -12.40 -3.78 -10.61
N VAL A 234 -11.29 -3.81 -9.88
CA VAL A 234 -10.97 -2.85 -8.82
C VAL A 234 -10.11 -1.75 -9.42
N VAL A 235 -10.62 -0.52 -9.46
CA VAL A 235 -9.90 0.64 -9.96
C VAL A 235 -9.33 1.46 -8.81
N ALA A 236 -8.04 1.77 -8.86
CA ALA A 236 -7.42 2.62 -7.86
C ALA A 236 -7.89 4.07 -7.96
N SER A 237 -8.15 4.69 -6.82
CA SER A 237 -8.23 6.14 -6.66
C SER A 237 -6.87 6.69 -6.26
N LEU A 238 -6.30 7.58 -7.05
CA LEU A 238 -5.01 8.20 -6.80
C LEU A 238 -5.17 9.71 -6.64
N ASP A 239 -4.64 10.26 -5.56
CA ASP A 239 -4.73 11.72 -5.29
C ASP A 239 -3.58 12.50 -5.96
N ARG A 240 -3.17 12.04 -7.14
CA ARG A 240 -2.15 12.68 -7.98
C ARG A 240 -2.72 12.94 -9.38
N ASN A 241 -2.02 13.76 -10.17
CA ASN A 241 -2.37 14.08 -11.55
C ASN A 241 -1.15 13.85 -12.47
N ARG A 242 -0.49 12.69 -12.34
CA ARG A 242 0.69 12.35 -13.12
C ARG A 242 0.30 11.81 -14.49
N TRP A 243 -0.76 11.00 -14.54
CA TRP A 243 -1.24 10.34 -15.74
C TRP A 243 -2.74 10.58 -15.95
N GLU A 244 -3.18 10.48 -17.19
CA GLU A 244 -4.59 10.68 -17.57
C GLU A 244 -5.52 9.74 -16.77
N LEU A 245 -5.11 8.47 -16.60
CA LEU A 245 -5.88 7.44 -15.90
C LEU A 245 -5.45 7.27 -14.42
N ASP A 246 -5.13 8.35 -13.72
CA ASP A 246 -4.93 8.32 -12.27
C ASP A 246 -6.26 8.38 -11.49
N LYS A 247 -7.26 9.08 -12.03
CA LYS A 247 -8.55 9.26 -11.37
C LYS A 247 -9.52 8.10 -11.67
N PRO A 248 -10.30 7.64 -10.67
CA PRO A 248 -11.24 6.53 -10.88
C PRO A 248 -12.33 6.85 -11.90
N GLU A 249 -12.79 8.10 -11.99
CA GLU A 249 -13.80 8.53 -12.96
C GLU A 249 -13.31 8.35 -14.40
N ALA A 250 -12.05 8.70 -14.68
CA ALA A 250 -11.45 8.53 -16.01
C ALA A 250 -11.30 7.04 -16.36
N LYS A 251 -10.89 6.21 -15.39
CA LYS A 251 -10.84 4.75 -15.56
C LYS A 251 -12.19 4.13 -15.87
N ILE A 252 -13.21 4.50 -15.10
CA ILE A 252 -14.59 4.01 -15.28
C ILE A 252 -15.13 4.47 -16.65
N ALA A 253 -14.91 5.74 -17.02
CA ALA A 253 -15.30 6.26 -18.32
C ALA A 253 -14.67 5.48 -19.46
N PHE A 254 -13.36 5.20 -19.37
CA PHE A 254 -12.67 4.36 -20.35
C PHE A 254 -13.27 2.96 -20.42
N LEU A 255 -13.42 2.25 -19.29
CA LEU A 255 -13.97 0.89 -19.26
C LEU A 255 -15.37 0.78 -19.88
N THR A 256 -16.19 1.81 -19.70
CA THR A 256 -17.59 1.81 -20.14
C THR A 256 -17.78 2.30 -21.58
N SER A 257 -16.84 3.10 -22.13
CA SER A 257 -16.96 3.70 -23.45
C SER A 257 -16.12 3.01 -24.53
N ASP A 258 -15.01 2.36 -24.16
CA ASP A 258 -14.18 1.64 -25.13
C ASP A 258 -14.91 0.42 -25.69
N PRO A 259 -14.90 0.19 -27.03
CA PRO A 259 -15.65 -0.89 -27.66
C PRO A 259 -15.31 -2.30 -27.18
N ALA A 260 -14.07 -2.55 -26.74
CA ALA A 260 -13.61 -3.86 -26.29
C ALA A 260 -13.86 -4.04 -24.79
N THR A 261 -13.43 -3.11 -23.94
CA THR A 261 -13.56 -3.22 -22.48
C THR A 261 -15.01 -3.16 -22.02
N SER A 262 -15.87 -2.38 -22.70
CA SER A 262 -17.32 -2.32 -22.40
C SER A 262 -18.06 -3.66 -22.58
N GLN A 263 -17.46 -4.60 -23.32
CA GLN A 263 -18.05 -5.94 -23.50
C GLN A 263 -17.67 -6.91 -22.37
N MET A 264 -16.70 -6.57 -21.51
CA MET A 264 -16.32 -7.43 -20.39
C MET A 264 -17.51 -7.69 -19.45
N PRO A 265 -17.70 -8.95 -18.98
CA PRO A 265 -18.79 -9.26 -18.03
C PRO A 265 -18.76 -8.38 -16.77
N ALA A 266 -17.59 -8.12 -16.21
CA ALA A 266 -17.46 -7.24 -15.05
C ALA A 266 -18.02 -5.83 -15.30
N VAL A 267 -17.82 -5.27 -16.49
CA VAL A 267 -18.35 -3.95 -16.88
C VAL A 267 -19.87 -3.99 -17.06
N LYS A 268 -20.36 -4.98 -17.81
CA LYS A 268 -21.81 -5.16 -18.07
C LYS A 268 -22.61 -5.41 -16.79
N ASN A 269 -22.03 -6.11 -15.85
CA ASN A 269 -22.66 -6.47 -14.57
C ASN A 269 -22.46 -5.39 -13.49
N ASN A 270 -21.93 -4.21 -13.84
CA ASN A 270 -21.63 -3.14 -12.90
C ASN A 270 -20.72 -3.57 -11.73
N ALA A 271 -19.78 -4.48 -12.02
CA ALA A 271 -18.81 -5.00 -11.05
C ALA A 271 -17.47 -4.25 -11.10
N ILE A 272 -17.51 -2.93 -11.34
CA ILE A 272 -16.38 -2.02 -11.20
C ILE A 272 -16.49 -1.39 -9.81
N VAL A 273 -15.44 -1.53 -9.01
CA VAL A 273 -15.36 -0.96 -7.65
C VAL A 273 -14.13 -0.07 -7.50
N VAL A 274 -14.21 0.92 -6.64
CA VAL A 274 -13.14 1.90 -6.41
C VAL A 274 -12.46 1.60 -5.08
N MET A 275 -11.13 1.67 -5.07
CA MET A 275 -10.30 1.47 -3.87
C MET A 275 -9.20 2.53 -3.81
N ASP A 276 -8.77 2.91 -2.60
CA ASP A 276 -7.55 3.70 -2.43
C ASP A 276 -6.36 2.99 -3.09
N GLY A 277 -5.65 3.69 -3.97
CA GLY A 277 -4.51 3.11 -4.69
C GLY A 277 -3.37 2.68 -3.78
N GLN A 278 -3.19 3.30 -2.61
CA GLN A 278 -2.17 2.88 -1.65
C GLN A 278 -2.46 1.52 -1.02
N ALA A 279 -3.71 1.07 -1.03
CA ALA A 279 -4.07 -0.27 -0.58
C ALA A 279 -3.56 -1.40 -1.50
N MET A 280 -3.17 -1.08 -2.75
CA MET A 280 -2.53 -2.03 -3.66
C MET A 280 -1.04 -2.25 -3.35
N ASN A 281 -0.44 -1.39 -2.51
CA ASN A 281 0.90 -1.60 -1.96
C ASN A 281 0.81 -2.40 -0.66
N PRO A 282 1.88 -3.12 -0.26
CA PRO A 282 1.94 -3.85 1.00
C PRO A 282 2.06 -2.87 2.18
N THR A 283 0.93 -2.29 2.58
CA THR A 283 0.79 -1.25 3.61
C THR A 283 -0.37 -1.56 4.56
N ILE A 284 -0.46 -0.83 5.68
CA ILE A 284 -1.63 -0.93 6.58
C ILE A 284 -2.94 -0.65 5.84
N ARG A 285 -2.89 0.15 4.76
CA ARG A 285 -4.07 0.48 3.96
C ARG A 285 -4.65 -0.71 3.18
N THR A 286 -3.92 -1.83 3.10
CA THR A 286 -4.40 -3.05 2.44
C THR A 286 -5.70 -3.56 3.08
N ILE A 287 -5.83 -3.52 4.42
CA ILE A 287 -7.08 -3.89 5.11
C ILE A 287 -8.18 -2.86 4.83
N TYR A 288 -7.88 -1.56 4.89
CA TYR A 288 -8.85 -0.51 4.53
C TYR A 288 -9.36 -0.66 3.09
N GLY A 289 -8.47 -0.99 2.15
CA GLY A 289 -8.85 -1.25 0.76
C GLY A 289 -9.73 -2.48 0.62
N ALA A 290 -9.43 -3.56 1.33
CA ALA A 290 -10.27 -4.75 1.35
C ALA A 290 -11.69 -4.43 1.88
N GLU A 291 -11.81 -3.61 2.93
CA GLU A 291 -13.10 -3.14 3.47
C GLU A 291 -13.86 -2.29 2.45
N GLN A 292 -13.18 -1.34 1.77
CA GLN A 292 -13.79 -0.52 0.71
C GLN A 292 -14.34 -1.37 -0.44
N VAL A 293 -13.60 -2.40 -0.85
CA VAL A 293 -14.04 -3.33 -1.90
C VAL A 293 -15.21 -4.17 -1.39
N ALA A 294 -15.12 -4.75 -0.18
CA ALA A 294 -16.19 -5.56 0.41
C ALA A 294 -17.52 -4.81 0.52
N GLU A 295 -17.48 -3.56 1.01
CA GLU A 295 -18.68 -2.72 1.13
C GLU A 295 -19.37 -2.52 -0.23
N GLN A 296 -18.59 -2.20 -1.26
CA GLN A 296 -19.12 -1.98 -2.60
C GLN A 296 -19.65 -3.27 -3.24
N LEU A 297 -18.99 -4.42 -3.00
CA LEU A 297 -19.46 -5.72 -3.47
C LEU A 297 -20.77 -6.13 -2.79
N LYS A 298 -20.91 -5.89 -1.49
CA LYS A 298 -22.17 -6.08 -0.74
C LYS A 298 -23.31 -5.22 -1.29
N ALA A 299 -23.03 -3.94 -1.50
CA ALA A 299 -24.01 -3.00 -2.08
C ALA A 299 -24.50 -3.42 -3.47
N ARG A 300 -23.70 -4.20 -4.21
CA ARG A 300 -24.04 -4.75 -5.53
C ARG A 300 -24.60 -6.18 -5.47
N GLY A 301 -24.67 -6.78 -4.28
CA GLY A 301 -25.14 -8.16 -4.11
C GLY A 301 -24.18 -9.23 -4.64
N LEU A 302 -22.91 -8.89 -4.85
CA LEU A 302 -21.88 -9.81 -5.34
C LEU A 302 -21.26 -10.65 -4.21
N ILE A 303 -21.33 -10.17 -2.98
CA ILE A 303 -21.04 -10.89 -1.74
C ILE A 303 -22.14 -10.61 -0.70
N LYS A 304 -22.18 -11.38 0.40
CA LYS A 304 -23.20 -11.23 1.46
C LYS A 304 -22.81 -10.18 2.51
#